data_80cbc1a52e5c22028fcbf933ad183541
#
_entry.id   80cbc1a52e5c22028fcbf933ad183541
#
_cell.length_a   1.000
_cell.length_b   1.000
_cell.length_c   1.000
_cell.angle_alpha   90.00
_cell.angle_beta   90.00
_cell.angle_gamma   90.00
#
_symmetry.space_group_name_H-M   'P 1'
#
loop_
_entity.id
_entity.type
_entity.pdbx_description
1 polymer ?
#
loop_
_entity_poly.entity_id
_entity_poly.type
_entity_poly.pdbx_seq_one_letter_code
_entity_poly.pdbx_strand_id
1 'polypeptide(L)'
;VFAGLLTATVAQCQLVDEYNPPRSNCCLTNSAKALSDQLQDWDQIGRYHAADVELKKQPADPKRVVFMGDSITDGWRLTDYFPDKPYVNRGISGQTTPQMVVRMYPDVVDLKPAAVVILAGTNDIARNTGEETAEMIEDNFMAMTDIAQRNGIKVVLCSVMPVSDYPFLAQQNAAAAQGGGRAMRSRMTVQHPPADILKLNAWMKNYAAKVGAVYADYFSAMVDDKGWMKDGISADGLHPTADGYKLMVPVVNAALQKALP
;
A
#
# COMPACT_ATOMS: atom_id res chain seq x y z
N VAL A 1 28.19 4.50 45.51
CA VAL A 1 28.58 3.52 44.50
C VAL A 1 27.38 2.62 44.28
N PHE A 2 26.52 2.91 43.28
CA PHE A 2 25.42 2.04 42.87
C PHE A 2 25.92 1.15 41.73
N ALA A 3 26.01 -0.15 41.97
CA ALA A 3 26.27 -1.15 40.95
C ALA A 3 24.92 -1.48 40.27
N GLY A 4 24.75 -1.04 39.01
CA GLY A 4 23.65 -1.45 38.17
C GLY A 4 23.88 -2.87 37.66
N LEU A 5 23.01 -3.82 38.06
CA LEU A 5 22.95 -5.14 37.45
C LEU A 5 22.40 -5.01 36.03
N LEU A 6 23.25 -5.20 35.04
CA LEU A 6 22.83 -5.51 33.68
C LEU A 6 22.30 -6.96 33.65
N THR A 7 20.99 -7.13 33.63
CA THR A 7 20.40 -8.43 33.29
C THR A 7 20.50 -8.64 31.79
N ALA A 8 21.51 -9.40 31.36
CA ALA A 8 21.55 -9.94 30.02
C ALA A 8 20.42 -10.96 29.86
N THR A 9 19.42 -10.65 29.07
CA THR A 9 18.44 -11.65 28.60
C THR A 9 19.17 -12.62 27.69
N VAL A 10 19.55 -13.76 28.22
CA VAL A 10 20.03 -14.90 27.44
C VAL A 10 18.85 -15.38 26.59
N ALA A 11 18.96 -15.28 25.27
CA ALA A 11 18.04 -15.97 24.39
C ALA A 11 18.16 -17.47 24.69
N GLN A 12 17.16 -18.03 25.36
CA GLN A 12 17.08 -19.47 25.58
C GLN A 12 16.76 -20.12 24.23
N CYS A 13 17.76 -20.77 23.63
CA CYS A 13 17.50 -21.83 22.67
C CYS A 13 16.75 -22.93 23.42
N GLN A 14 15.43 -22.97 23.30
CA GLN A 14 14.67 -24.12 23.77
C GLN A 14 14.89 -25.26 22.77
N LEU A 15 15.60 -26.30 23.23
CA LEU A 15 15.57 -27.59 22.58
C LEU A 15 14.11 -28.08 22.63
N VAL A 16 13.63 -28.63 21.54
CA VAL A 16 12.30 -29.25 21.49
C VAL A 16 12.37 -30.63 22.11
N ASP A 17 11.44 -30.96 23.00
CA ASP A 17 11.37 -32.26 23.64
C ASP A 17 10.93 -33.37 22.65
N GLU A 18 10.26 -32.98 21.56
CA GLU A 18 9.79 -33.90 20.53
C GLU A 18 10.05 -33.30 19.14
N TYR A 19 10.72 -34.07 18.27
CA TYR A 19 10.96 -33.67 16.89
C TYR A 19 9.69 -33.83 16.06
N ASN A 20 9.12 -32.71 15.66
CA ASN A 20 8.06 -32.66 14.68
C ASN A 20 8.65 -32.37 13.29
N PRO A 21 8.76 -33.38 12.41
CA PRO A 21 9.30 -33.16 11.08
C PRO A 21 8.44 -32.13 10.32
N PRO A 22 9.04 -31.25 9.52
CA PRO A 22 8.28 -30.32 8.70
C PRO A 22 7.34 -31.11 7.79
N ARG A 23 6.11 -30.63 7.63
CA ARG A 23 5.12 -31.26 6.75
C ARG A 23 5.70 -31.45 5.37
N SER A 24 5.42 -32.62 4.77
CA SER A 24 5.99 -33.04 3.49
C SER A 24 5.92 -31.95 2.41
N ASN A 25 6.98 -31.83 1.74
CA ASN A 25 7.52 -30.81 0.86
C ASN A 25 6.77 -30.51 -0.45
N CYS A 26 5.49 -30.76 -0.57
CA CYS A 26 4.79 -30.54 -1.84
C CYS A 26 4.92 -29.07 -2.36
N CYS A 27 5.18 -28.12 -1.47
CA CYS A 27 5.15 -26.69 -1.83
C CYS A 27 6.52 -25.99 -1.76
N LEU A 28 7.59 -26.67 -1.30
CA LEU A 28 8.92 -26.08 -1.16
C LEU A 28 9.50 -25.61 -2.50
N THR A 29 9.36 -26.40 -3.54
CA THR A 29 9.84 -26.04 -4.88
C THR A 29 9.14 -24.79 -5.40
N ASN A 30 7.82 -24.69 -5.20
CA ASN A 30 7.05 -23.52 -5.61
C ASN A 30 7.41 -22.29 -4.77
N SER A 31 7.62 -22.46 -3.45
CA SER A 31 8.07 -21.39 -2.56
C SER A 31 9.48 -20.91 -2.89
N ALA A 32 10.40 -21.83 -3.17
CA ALA A 32 11.76 -21.50 -3.58
C ALA A 32 11.79 -20.80 -4.93
N LYS A 33 10.94 -21.24 -5.89
CA LYS A 33 10.79 -20.56 -7.17
C LYS A 33 10.23 -19.15 -6.98
N ALA A 34 9.17 -18.97 -6.20
CA ALA A 34 8.58 -17.67 -5.94
C ALA A 34 9.58 -16.69 -5.30
N LEU A 35 10.40 -17.18 -4.34
CA LEU A 35 11.48 -16.37 -3.76
C LEU A 35 12.55 -16.01 -4.79
N SER A 36 12.94 -16.97 -5.66
CA SER A 36 13.88 -16.71 -6.74
C SER A 36 13.35 -15.67 -7.73
N ASP A 37 12.07 -15.80 -8.12
CA ASP A 37 11.42 -14.85 -9.03
C ASP A 37 11.36 -13.44 -8.40
N GLN A 38 11.06 -13.33 -7.10
CA GLN A 38 11.08 -12.07 -6.36
C GLN A 38 12.48 -11.44 -6.27
N LEU A 39 13.55 -12.26 -6.20
CA LEU A 39 14.92 -11.76 -6.21
C LEU A 39 15.37 -11.29 -7.60
N GLN A 40 14.83 -11.89 -8.67
CA GLN A 40 15.16 -11.52 -10.05
C GLN A 40 14.39 -10.31 -10.55
N ASP A 41 13.16 -10.12 -10.10
CA ASP A 41 12.26 -8.99 -10.45
C ASP A 41 11.72 -8.37 -9.14
N TRP A 42 12.65 -7.88 -8.29
CA TRP A 42 12.33 -7.35 -6.96
C TRP A 42 11.32 -6.22 -6.98
N ASP A 43 11.38 -5.38 -7.99
CA ASP A 43 10.48 -4.26 -8.22
C ASP A 43 9.23 -4.62 -9.05
N GLN A 44 9.19 -5.85 -9.55
CA GLN A 44 8.09 -6.40 -10.36
C GLN A 44 7.78 -5.58 -11.63
N ILE A 45 8.82 -5.05 -12.30
CA ILE A 45 8.69 -4.38 -13.61
C ILE A 45 8.03 -5.31 -14.63
N GLY A 46 8.27 -6.61 -14.55
CA GLY A 46 7.67 -7.60 -15.44
C GLY A 46 6.15 -7.66 -15.35
N ARG A 47 5.56 -7.25 -14.23
CA ARG A 47 4.11 -7.39 -13.94
C ARG A 47 3.22 -6.78 -15.01
N TYR A 48 3.53 -5.57 -15.44
CA TYR A 48 2.72 -4.82 -16.43
C TYR A 48 3.38 -4.69 -17.81
N HIS A 49 4.61 -5.23 -17.97
CA HIS A 49 5.39 -5.04 -19.19
C HIS A 49 4.62 -5.34 -20.49
N ALA A 50 3.94 -6.50 -20.57
CA ALA A 50 3.18 -6.86 -21.77
C ALA A 50 2.01 -5.90 -22.04
N ALA A 51 1.28 -5.50 -20.98
CA ALA A 51 0.17 -4.55 -21.08
C ALA A 51 0.66 -3.16 -21.49
N ASP A 52 1.83 -2.73 -21.00
CA ASP A 52 2.44 -1.45 -21.35
C ASP A 52 2.91 -1.41 -22.80
N VAL A 53 3.48 -2.51 -23.28
CA VAL A 53 3.86 -2.64 -24.71
C VAL A 53 2.63 -2.47 -25.60
N GLU A 54 1.50 -3.09 -25.27
CA GLU A 54 0.26 -2.96 -26.04
C GLU A 54 -0.33 -1.54 -25.92
N LEU A 55 -0.33 -0.96 -24.73
CA LEU A 55 -0.85 0.38 -24.51
C LEU A 55 -0.03 1.46 -25.24
N LYS A 56 1.29 1.28 -25.33
CA LYS A 56 2.21 2.20 -26.05
C LYS A 56 2.04 2.17 -27.57
N LYS A 57 1.44 1.13 -28.14
CA LYS A 57 1.09 1.08 -29.58
C LYS A 57 -0.12 1.94 -29.92
N GLN A 58 -0.93 2.29 -28.92
CA GLN A 58 -2.12 3.12 -29.11
C GLN A 58 -1.74 4.60 -29.10
N PRO A 59 -2.51 5.48 -29.76
CA PRO A 59 -2.33 6.92 -29.63
C PRO A 59 -2.37 7.37 -28.18
N ALA A 60 -1.55 8.35 -27.82
CA ALA A 60 -1.59 8.92 -26.49
C ALA A 60 -2.95 9.56 -26.22
N ASP A 61 -3.62 9.15 -25.14
CA ASP A 61 -4.86 9.76 -24.70
C ASP A 61 -4.54 10.91 -23.74
N PRO A 62 -4.90 12.17 -24.08
CA PRO A 62 -4.61 13.34 -23.24
C PRO A 62 -5.38 13.33 -21.90
N LYS A 63 -6.34 12.43 -21.73
CA LYS A 63 -7.10 12.23 -20.49
C LYS A 63 -6.67 10.99 -19.70
N ARG A 64 -5.62 10.29 -20.17
CA ARG A 64 -5.12 9.11 -19.46
C ARG A 64 -4.65 9.49 -18.05
N VAL A 65 -5.07 8.72 -17.07
CA VAL A 65 -4.59 8.80 -15.68
C VAL A 65 -4.05 7.45 -15.28
N VAL A 66 -2.85 7.42 -14.73
CA VAL A 66 -2.27 6.20 -14.14
C VAL A 66 -2.51 6.20 -12.64
N PHE A 67 -3.00 5.09 -12.12
CA PHE A 67 -3.11 4.83 -10.68
C PHE A 67 -1.96 3.92 -10.28
N MET A 68 -0.94 4.50 -9.67
CA MET A 68 0.23 3.82 -9.11
C MET A 68 -0.03 3.52 -7.65
N GLY A 69 0.26 2.29 -7.20
CA GLY A 69 0.08 1.94 -5.81
C GLY A 69 0.32 0.47 -5.48
N ASP A 70 -0.14 0.08 -4.32
CA ASP A 70 -0.02 -1.25 -3.74
C ASP A 70 -1.28 -2.12 -3.97
N SER A 71 -1.56 -3.06 -3.02
CA SER A 71 -2.72 -3.96 -3.08
C SER A 71 -4.07 -3.24 -3.12
N ILE A 72 -4.16 -2.06 -2.53
CA ILE A 72 -5.38 -1.27 -2.51
C ILE A 72 -5.68 -0.75 -3.92
N THR A 73 -4.66 -0.32 -4.63
CA THR A 73 -4.79 0.09 -6.04
C THR A 73 -4.97 -1.14 -6.94
N ASP A 74 -4.20 -2.21 -6.75
CA ASP A 74 -4.29 -3.47 -7.50
C ASP A 74 -5.72 -4.04 -7.48
N GLY A 75 -6.34 -4.07 -6.28
CA GLY A 75 -7.70 -4.56 -6.08
C GLY A 75 -8.81 -3.62 -6.57
N TRP A 76 -8.49 -2.38 -6.94
CA TRP A 76 -9.48 -1.41 -7.39
C TRP A 76 -9.80 -1.58 -8.88
N ARG A 77 -10.90 -2.22 -9.18
CA ARG A 77 -11.36 -2.39 -10.57
C ARG A 77 -11.86 -1.06 -11.13
N LEU A 78 -10.93 -0.21 -11.62
CA LEU A 78 -11.21 1.17 -12.03
C LEU A 78 -12.36 1.28 -13.02
N THR A 79 -12.53 0.32 -13.92
CA THR A 79 -13.62 0.31 -14.91
C THR A 79 -15.00 0.26 -14.29
N ASP A 80 -15.13 -0.36 -13.10
CA ASP A 80 -16.43 -0.47 -12.41
C ASP A 80 -16.84 0.86 -11.75
N TYR A 81 -15.85 1.68 -11.39
CA TYR A 81 -16.05 2.94 -10.66
C TYR A 81 -15.90 4.18 -11.52
N PHE A 82 -15.21 4.06 -12.64
CA PHE A 82 -14.93 5.15 -13.59
C PHE A 82 -15.19 4.69 -15.03
N PRO A 83 -16.47 4.41 -15.36
CA PRO A 83 -16.80 3.98 -16.72
C PRO A 83 -16.37 5.04 -17.73
N ASP A 84 -15.91 4.59 -18.88
CA ASP A 84 -15.48 5.42 -20.01
C ASP A 84 -14.32 6.39 -19.72
N LYS A 85 -13.57 6.17 -18.62
CA LYS A 85 -12.35 6.91 -18.33
C LYS A 85 -11.13 6.12 -18.77
N PRO A 86 -10.16 6.76 -19.41
CA PRO A 86 -8.91 6.11 -19.82
C PRO A 86 -7.95 5.96 -18.62
N TYR A 87 -8.44 5.37 -17.55
CA TYR A 87 -7.69 5.17 -16.33
C TYR A 87 -6.97 3.82 -16.35
N VAL A 88 -5.71 3.83 -15.98
CA VAL A 88 -4.81 2.68 -16.05
C VAL A 88 -4.38 2.30 -14.65
N ASN A 89 -4.69 1.07 -14.22
CA ASN A 89 -4.26 0.54 -12.95
C ASN A 89 -2.82 0.01 -13.05
N ARG A 90 -1.95 0.48 -12.13
CA ARG A 90 -0.57 0.05 -11.96
C ARG A 90 -0.28 -0.24 -10.47
N GLY A 91 -1.30 -0.72 -9.76
CA GLY A 91 -1.16 -1.24 -8.42
C GLY A 91 -0.50 -2.62 -8.42
N ILE A 92 0.37 -2.89 -7.47
CA ILE A 92 0.96 -4.21 -7.23
C ILE A 92 0.89 -4.52 -5.74
N SER A 93 0.22 -5.60 -5.40
CA SER A 93 0.00 -6.01 -4.01
C SER A 93 1.31 -6.19 -3.25
N GLY A 94 1.38 -5.60 -2.05
CA GLY A 94 2.52 -5.73 -1.14
C GLY A 94 3.69 -4.78 -1.41
N GLN A 95 3.65 -3.99 -2.48
CA GLN A 95 4.75 -3.09 -2.81
C GLN A 95 4.89 -1.91 -1.85
N THR A 96 6.14 -1.54 -1.64
CA THR A 96 6.61 -0.36 -0.89
C THR A 96 7.04 0.76 -1.84
N THR A 97 7.26 1.94 -1.30
CA THR A 97 7.60 3.12 -2.10
C THR A 97 8.90 2.98 -2.90
N PRO A 98 10.00 2.37 -2.42
CA PRO A 98 11.20 2.20 -3.23
C PRO A 98 10.97 1.35 -4.48
N GLN A 99 10.13 0.31 -4.40
CA GLN A 99 9.74 -0.48 -5.58
C GLN A 99 8.94 0.35 -6.59
N MET A 100 8.06 1.21 -6.10
CA MET A 100 7.27 2.11 -6.97
C MET A 100 8.15 3.16 -7.67
N VAL A 101 9.19 3.69 -7.00
CA VAL A 101 10.15 4.62 -7.63
C VAL A 101 10.79 4.00 -8.87
N VAL A 102 11.23 2.74 -8.80
CA VAL A 102 11.87 2.05 -9.94
C VAL A 102 10.88 1.89 -11.10
N ARG A 103 9.60 1.67 -10.81
CA ARG A 103 8.55 1.50 -11.82
C ARG A 103 8.01 2.79 -12.45
N MET A 104 8.43 3.96 -11.94
CA MET A 104 7.90 5.25 -12.44
C MET A 104 8.08 5.45 -13.95
N TYR A 105 9.20 5.03 -14.52
CA TYR A 105 9.40 5.16 -15.97
C TYR A 105 8.54 4.18 -16.76
N PRO A 106 8.68 2.86 -16.59
CA PRO A 106 7.95 1.90 -17.43
C PRO A 106 6.44 1.98 -17.27
N ASP A 107 5.94 2.14 -16.04
CA ASP A 107 4.53 2.01 -15.70
C ASP A 107 3.77 3.35 -15.67
N VAL A 108 4.49 4.48 -15.71
CA VAL A 108 3.87 5.82 -15.67
C VAL A 108 4.37 6.69 -16.82
N VAL A 109 5.65 7.08 -16.83
CA VAL A 109 6.18 8.09 -17.76
C VAL A 109 6.01 7.65 -19.22
N ASP A 110 6.37 6.42 -19.53
CA ASP A 110 6.29 5.86 -20.89
C ASP A 110 4.85 5.74 -21.39
N LEU A 111 3.87 5.73 -20.50
CA LEU A 111 2.45 5.68 -20.85
C LEU A 111 1.87 7.06 -21.16
N LYS A 112 2.66 8.13 -20.96
CA LYS A 112 2.31 9.53 -21.27
C LYS A 112 0.95 9.95 -20.70
N PRO A 113 0.67 9.77 -19.39
CA PRO A 113 -0.59 10.19 -18.81
C PRO A 113 -0.64 11.69 -18.58
N ALA A 114 -1.85 12.25 -18.48
CA ALA A 114 -2.05 13.62 -18.01
C ALA A 114 -1.77 13.76 -16.51
N ALA A 115 -2.08 12.72 -15.74
CA ALA A 115 -1.84 12.69 -14.31
C ALA A 115 -1.48 11.28 -13.81
N VAL A 116 -0.77 11.24 -12.69
CA VAL A 116 -0.58 10.04 -11.87
C VAL A 116 -1.21 10.23 -10.50
N VAL A 117 -1.96 9.23 -10.05
CA VAL A 117 -2.53 9.11 -8.69
C VAL A 117 -1.66 8.12 -7.94
N ILE A 118 -1.00 8.55 -6.86
CA ILE A 118 -0.07 7.74 -6.09
C ILE A 118 -0.67 7.43 -4.72
N LEU A 119 -0.95 6.16 -4.47
CA LEU A 119 -1.40 5.65 -3.17
C LEU A 119 -0.37 4.62 -2.67
N ALA A 120 0.43 5.02 -1.69
CA ALA A 120 1.56 4.25 -1.19
C ALA A 120 1.85 4.55 0.29
N GLY A 121 2.81 3.85 0.89
CA GLY A 121 3.29 4.06 2.25
C GLY A 121 2.71 3.08 3.28
N THR A 122 1.62 2.42 2.97
CA THR A 122 1.00 1.41 3.85
C THR A 122 1.96 0.25 4.14
N ASN A 123 2.56 -0.30 3.09
CA ASN A 123 3.46 -1.45 3.19
C ASN A 123 4.85 -1.07 3.72
N ASP A 124 5.27 0.17 3.54
CA ASP A 124 6.48 0.73 4.14
C ASP A 124 6.33 0.77 5.67
N ILE A 125 5.22 1.31 6.17
CA ILE A 125 4.88 1.30 7.60
C ILE A 125 4.81 -0.13 8.15
N ALA A 126 4.28 -1.08 7.37
CA ALA A 126 4.23 -2.50 7.73
C ALA A 126 5.58 -3.24 7.58
N ARG A 127 6.62 -2.57 7.05
CA ARG A 127 7.98 -3.10 6.86
C ARG A 127 8.05 -4.29 5.90
N ASN A 128 7.25 -4.28 4.85
CA ASN A 128 7.19 -5.39 3.90
C ASN A 128 8.52 -5.67 3.19
N THR A 129 9.35 -4.65 2.98
CA THR A 129 10.68 -4.76 2.38
C THR A 129 11.82 -4.48 3.36
N GLY A 130 11.51 -4.39 4.65
CA GLY A 130 12.47 -4.11 5.72
C GLY A 130 12.09 -2.88 6.52
N GLU A 131 13.00 -2.46 7.41
CA GLU A 131 12.80 -1.26 8.22
C GLU A 131 13.10 -0.01 7.39
N GLU A 132 12.17 0.94 7.43
CA GLU A 132 12.31 2.25 6.79
C GLU A 132 12.03 3.36 7.81
N THR A 133 12.74 4.47 7.69
CA THR A 133 12.42 5.69 8.44
C THR A 133 11.35 6.48 7.70
N ALA A 134 10.66 7.37 8.40
CA ALA A 134 9.73 8.29 7.75
C ALA A 134 10.41 9.11 6.63
N GLU A 135 11.64 9.56 6.85
CA GLU A 135 12.43 10.31 5.86
C GLU A 135 12.69 9.49 4.58
N MET A 136 13.01 8.19 4.70
CA MET A 136 13.21 7.33 3.53
C MET A 136 11.93 7.21 2.69
N ILE A 137 10.78 7.06 3.35
CA ILE A 137 9.47 7.02 2.67
C ILE A 137 9.17 8.38 2.01
N GLU A 138 9.45 9.47 2.71
CA GLU A 138 9.30 10.84 2.23
C GLU A 138 10.16 11.10 0.99
N ASP A 139 11.42 10.67 0.99
CA ASP A 139 12.35 10.76 -0.14
C ASP A 139 11.84 9.99 -1.36
N ASN A 140 11.24 8.83 -1.17
CA ASN A 140 10.63 8.06 -2.26
C ASN A 140 9.42 8.79 -2.87
N PHE A 141 8.56 9.42 -2.05
CA PHE A 141 7.48 10.27 -2.56
C PHE A 141 8.01 11.49 -3.32
N MET A 142 9.09 12.10 -2.84
CA MET A 142 9.75 13.21 -3.55
C MET A 142 10.30 12.74 -4.89
N ALA A 143 10.99 11.60 -4.94
CA ALA A 143 11.52 11.04 -6.17
C ALA A 143 10.42 10.73 -7.20
N MET A 144 9.32 10.08 -6.80
CA MET A 144 8.20 9.80 -7.68
C MET A 144 7.55 11.09 -8.21
N THR A 145 7.39 12.09 -7.35
CA THR A 145 6.82 13.39 -7.72
C THR A 145 7.72 14.13 -8.71
N ASP A 146 9.01 14.18 -8.45
CA ASP A 146 9.98 14.83 -9.32
C ASP A 146 10.04 14.18 -10.70
N ILE A 147 10.05 12.84 -10.74
CA ILE A 147 10.02 12.09 -12.01
C ILE A 147 8.77 12.46 -12.80
N ALA A 148 7.60 12.44 -12.18
CA ALA A 148 6.34 12.75 -12.84
C ALA A 148 6.32 14.21 -13.35
N GLN A 149 6.62 15.18 -12.50
CA GLN A 149 6.55 16.61 -12.83
C GLN A 149 7.57 17.01 -13.92
N ARG A 150 8.79 16.45 -13.88
CA ARG A 150 9.81 16.67 -14.93
C ARG A 150 9.37 16.16 -16.31
N ASN A 151 8.45 15.21 -16.34
CA ASN A 151 7.85 14.68 -17.58
C ASN A 151 6.48 15.33 -17.89
N GLY A 152 6.13 16.44 -17.24
CA GLY A 152 4.88 17.17 -17.50
C GLY A 152 3.62 16.50 -16.97
N ILE A 153 3.75 15.49 -16.13
CA ILE A 153 2.64 14.71 -15.57
C ILE A 153 2.17 15.37 -14.27
N LYS A 154 0.88 15.63 -14.14
CA LYS A 154 0.29 16.16 -12.90
C LYS A 154 0.27 15.06 -11.83
N VAL A 155 0.50 15.45 -10.57
CA VAL A 155 0.61 14.50 -9.47
C VAL A 155 -0.54 14.69 -8.47
N VAL A 156 -1.19 13.58 -8.14
CA VAL A 156 -2.13 13.47 -7.04
C VAL A 156 -1.54 12.52 -6.00
N LEU A 157 -1.21 13.04 -4.82
CA LEU A 157 -0.73 12.25 -3.68
C LEU A 157 -1.91 11.90 -2.79
N CYS A 158 -2.14 10.62 -2.57
CA CYS A 158 -3.24 10.13 -1.74
C CYS A 158 -2.75 9.86 -0.32
N SER A 159 -3.55 10.26 0.68
CA SER A 159 -3.26 9.87 2.05
C SER A 159 -3.26 8.35 2.21
N VAL A 160 -2.36 7.84 3.04
CA VAL A 160 -2.49 6.49 3.59
C VAL A 160 -3.80 6.41 4.34
N MET A 161 -4.57 5.35 4.09
CA MET A 161 -5.88 5.15 4.70
C MET A 161 -5.77 4.76 6.18
N PRO A 162 -6.82 4.96 6.99
CA PRO A 162 -6.87 4.39 8.32
C PRO A 162 -6.90 2.86 8.23
N VAL A 163 -6.50 2.20 9.29
CA VAL A 163 -6.67 0.75 9.48
C VAL A 163 -7.61 0.49 10.65
N SER A 164 -8.13 -0.73 10.79
CA SER A 164 -8.97 -1.07 11.94
C SER A 164 -8.72 -2.45 12.49
N ASP A 165 -9.02 -2.63 13.78
CA ASP A 165 -9.02 -3.92 14.44
C ASP A 165 -10.43 -4.54 14.54
N TYR A 166 -11.46 -3.95 13.94
CA TYR A 166 -12.84 -4.48 14.01
C TYR A 166 -12.94 -5.95 13.55
N PRO A 167 -12.36 -6.36 12.42
CA PRO A 167 -12.41 -7.77 12.01
C PRO A 167 -11.65 -8.69 12.96
N PHE A 168 -10.54 -8.21 13.55
CA PHE A 168 -9.80 -8.94 14.57
C PHE A 168 -10.64 -9.15 15.82
N LEU A 169 -11.27 -8.11 16.36
CA LEU A 169 -12.12 -8.17 17.55
C LEU A 169 -13.36 -9.06 17.32
N ALA A 170 -13.97 -8.98 16.14
CA ALA A 170 -15.10 -9.84 15.78
C ALA A 170 -14.69 -11.32 15.76
N GLN A 171 -13.52 -11.64 15.20
CA GLN A 171 -12.98 -13.00 15.18
C GLN A 171 -12.63 -13.50 16.59
N GLN A 172 -12.09 -12.63 17.44
CA GLN A 172 -11.79 -12.93 18.84
C GLN A 172 -13.05 -13.30 19.62
N ASN A 173 -14.10 -12.50 19.48
CA ASN A 173 -15.37 -12.74 20.16
C ASN A 173 -16.03 -14.05 19.67
N ALA A 174 -15.99 -14.33 18.39
CA ALA A 174 -16.51 -15.58 17.82
C ALA A 174 -15.73 -16.81 18.31
N ALA A 175 -14.41 -16.73 18.40
CA ALA A 175 -13.56 -17.82 18.94
C ALA A 175 -13.82 -18.07 20.42
N ALA A 176 -13.98 -17.02 21.22
CA ALA A 176 -14.31 -17.14 22.64
C ALA A 176 -15.67 -17.81 22.85
N ALA A 177 -16.66 -17.50 22.02
CA ALA A 177 -17.99 -18.12 22.07
C ALA A 177 -17.99 -19.60 21.70
N GLN A 178 -17.01 -20.08 20.94
CA GLN A 178 -16.90 -21.48 20.48
C GLN A 178 -15.95 -22.35 21.33
N GLY A 179 -15.37 -21.80 22.42
CA GLY A 179 -14.58 -22.59 23.39
C GLY A 179 -13.18 -23.00 22.94
N GLY A 180 -12.61 -22.36 21.93
CA GLY A 180 -11.23 -22.63 21.51
C GLY A 180 -10.87 -21.96 20.20
N GLY A 181 -9.70 -21.37 20.12
CA GLY A 181 -9.32 -20.47 19.03
C GLY A 181 -8.22 -21.00 18.14
N ARG A 182 -8.42 -20.85 16.84
CA ARG A 182 -7.37 -20.80 15.82
C ARG A 182 -6.48 -19.59 16.12
N ALA A 183 -5.17 -19.69 15.85
CA ALA A 183 -4.26 -18.56 15.96
C ALA A 183 -4.82 -17.33 15.22
N MET A 184 -5.00 -16.24 15.96
CA MET A 184 -5.59 -15.02 15.43
C MET A 184 -4.55 -14.25 14.63
N ARG A 185 -4.99 -13.55 13.60
CA ARG A 185 -4.16 -12.58 12.89
C ARG A 185 -3.71 -11.50 13.88
N SER A 186 -2.55 -10.89 13.66
CA SER A 186 -2.15 -9.72 14.44
C SER A 186 -3.09 -8.55 14.16
N ARG A 187 -3.19 -7.65 15.14
CA ARG A 187 -3.97 -6.42 14.97
C ARG A 187 -3.39 -5.56 13.85
N MET A 188 -4.25 -5.00 13.00
CA MET A 188 -3.82 -4.07 11.95
C MET A 188 -3.20 -2.80 12.53
N THR A 189 -3.74 -2.30 13.64
CA THR A 189 -3.20 -1.12 14.34
C THR A 189 -1.80 -1.33 14.94
N VAL A 190 -1.36 -2.58 15.09
CA VAL A 190 0.01 -2.92 15.51
C VAL A 190 0.96 -2.97 14.32
N GLN A 191 0.51 -3.51 13.19
CA GLN A 191 1.31 -3.56 11.95
C GLN A 191 1.40 -2.18 11.27
N HIS A 192 0.35 -1.38 11.41
CA HIS A 192 0.21 -0.05 10.83
C HIS A 192 -0.19 0.93 11.94
N PRO A 193 0.78 1.40 12.75
CA PRO A 193 0.47 2.30 13.87
C PRO A 193 -0.24 3.57 13.40
N PRO A 194 -1.41 3.91 13.93
CA PRO A 194 -2.16 5.09 13.49
C PRO A 194 -1.36 6.40 13.60
N ALA A 195 -0.45 6.49 14.57
CA ALA A 195 0.42 7.65 14.73
C ALA A 195 1.38 7.83 13.54
N ASP A 196 1.93 6.75 13.00
CA ASP A 196 2.83 6.80 11.84
C ASP A 196 2.05 7.15 10.56
N ILE A 197 0.85 6.60 10.40
CA ILE A 197 -0.06 6.98 9.30
C ILE A 197 -0.36 8.49 9.35
N LEU A 198 -0.75 9.01 10.50
CA LEU A 198 -1.07 10.43 10.66
C LEU A 198 0.14 11.33 10.41
N LYS A 199 1.33 10.92 10.87
CA LYS A 199 2.57 11.64 10.65
C LYS A 199 2.90 11.73 9.16
N LEU A 200 2.87 10.60 8.45
CA LEU A 200 3.13 10.55 7.02
C LEU A 200 2.10 11.35 6.22
N ASN A 201 0.82 11.24 6.57
CA ASN A 201 -0.26 11.99 5.92
C ASN A 201 -0.11 13.52 6.11
N ALA A 202 0.27 13.95 7.30
CA ALA A 202 0.53 15.38 7.58
C ALA A 202 1.69 15.92 6.75
N TRP A 203 2.80 15.16 6.68
CA TRP A 203 3.93 15.51 5.82
C TRP A 203 3.51 15.57 4.35
N MET A 204 2.83 14.53 3.84
CA MET A 204 2.42 14.41 2.44
C MET A 204 1.50 15.57 2.02
N LYS A 205 0.57 15.98 2.89
CA LYS A 205 -0.31 17.13 2.66
C LYS A 205 0.48 18.43 2.50
N ASN A 206 1.46 18.67 3.39
CA ASN A 206 2.31 19.85 3.34
C ASN A 206 3.23 19.83 2.12
N TYR A 207 3.80 18.66 1.81
CA TYR A 207 4.67 18.48 0.65
C TYR A 207 3.91 18.72 -0.65
N ALA A 208 2.71 18.13 -0.81
CA ALA A 208 1.88 18.34 -1.99
C ALA A 208 1.62 19.84 -2.25
N ALA A 209 1.26 20.59 -1.20
CA ALA A 209 1.06 22.03 -1.31
C ALA A 209 2.34 22.79 -1.73
N LYS A 210 3.50 22.38 -1.21
CA LYS A 210 4.80 22.99 -1.52
C LYS A 210 5.22 22.80 -2.97
N VAL A 211 4.94 21.63 -3.56
CA VAL A 211 5.40 21.29 -4.92
C VAL A 211 4.32 21.45 -6.00
N GLY A 212 3.14 21.96 -5.65
CA GLY A 212 2.03 22.13 -6.58
C GLY A 212 1.38 20.82 -7.01
N ALA A 213 1.53 19.75 -6.23
CA ALA A 213 0.77 18.53 -6.37
C ALA A 213 -0.60 18.67 -5.66
N VAL A 214 -1.55 17.81 -6.01
CA VAL A 214 -2.86 17.76 -5.35
C VAL A 214 -2.87 16.67 -4.29
N TYR A 215 -3.34 16.97 -3.08
CA TYR A 215 -3.52 16.00 -2.03
C TYR A 215 -4.96 15.44 -2.06
N ALA A 216 -5.10 14.12 -2.10
CA ALA A 216 -6.38 13.41 -2.03
C ALA A 216 -6.53 12.75 -0.66
N ASP A 217 -7.44 13.26 0.17
CA ASP A 217 -7.61 12.85 1.57
C ASP A 217 -8.57 11.67 1.71
N TYR A 218 -8.12 10.47 1.40
CA TYR A 218 -8.89 9.25 1.65
C TYR A 218 -9.05 8.96 3.14
N PHE A 219 -8.03 9.33 3.95
CA PHE A 219 -8.06 9.08 5.39
C PHE A 219 -9.31 9.68 6.03
N SER A 220 -9.54 10.97 5.81
CA SER A 220 -10.70 11.68 6.39
C SER A 220 -12.05 11.14 5.90
N ALA A 221 -12.13 10.60 4.68
CA ALA A 221 -13.35 10.00 4.16
C ALA A 221 -13.68 8.66 4.81
N MET A 222 -12.66 7.94 5.31
CA MET A 222 -12.77 6.54 5.73
C MET A 222 -12.61 6.32 7.24
N VAL A 223 -12.13 7.33 7.98
CA VAL A 223 -11.89 7.23 9.44
C VAL A 223 -13.18 7.41 10.23
N ASP A 224 -13.32 6.67 11.34
CA ASP A 224 -14.37 6.85 12.34
C ASP A 224 -13.90 7.70 13.54
N ASP A 225 -14.78 7.86 14.53
CA ASP A 225 -14.53 8.69 15.74
C ASP A 225 -13.43 8.09 16.65
N LYS A 226 -13.06 6.80 16.48
CA LYS A 226 -11.97 6.14 17.22
C LYS A 226 -10.62 6.27 16.51
N GLY A 227 -10.59 6.91 15.32
CA GLY A 227 -9.40 6.98 14.49
C GLY A 227 -9.11 5.71 13.68
N TRP A 228 -10.07 4.80 13.58
CA TRP A 228 -9.99 3.55 12.83
C TRP A 228 -10.74 3.64 11.50
N MET A 229 -10.41 2.76 10.58
CA MET A 229 -11.23 2.58 9.39
C MET A 229 -12.65 2.21 9.82
N LYS A 230 -13.65 2.89 9.26
CA LYS A 230 -15.08 2.65 9.53
C LYS A 230 -15.41 1.17 9.44
N ASP A 231 -16.26 0.70 10.35
CA ASP A 231 -16.71 -0.69 10.34
C ASP A 231 -17.50 -1.02 9.07
N GLY A 232 -17.35 -2.24 8.58
CA GLY A 232 -18.05 -2.75 7.38
C GLY A 232 -17.44 -2.36 6.04
N ILE A 233 -16.50 -1.41 5.97
CA ILE A 233 -15.85 -1.01 4.70
C ILE A 233 -14.54 -1.75 4.41
N SER A 234 -14.14 -2.65 5.29
CA SER A 234 -12.99 -3.56 5.12
C SER A 234 -13.28 -4.90 5.78
N ALA A 235 -12.91 -6.01 5.13
CA ALA A 235 -13.08 -7.35 5.69
C ALA A 235 -11.90 -7.81 6.55
N ASP A 236 -10.75 -7.16 6.44
CA ASP A 236 -9.51 -7.51 7.16
C ASP A 236 -8.94 -6.34 7.98
N GLY A 237 -9.55 -5.17 7.88
CA GLY A 237 -9.13 -3.95 8.58
C GLY A 237 -8.13 -3.10 7.81
N LEU A 238 -7.78 -3.48 6.57
CA LEU A 238 -6.83 -2.79 5.71
C LEU A 238 -7.40 -2.55 4.30
N HIS A 239 -7.80 -3.62 3.61
CA HIS A 239 -8.25 -3.55 2.22
C HIS A 239 -9.71 -3.14 2.12
N PRO A 240 -10.04 -2.09 1.32
CA PRO A 240 -11.42 -1.66 1.14
C PRO A 240 -12.29 -2.74 0.48
N THR A 241 -13.51 -2.89 0.97
CA THR A 241 -14.60 -3.55 0.24
C THR A 241 -15.11 -2.66 -0.90
N ALA A 242 -16.07 -3.15 -1.67
CA ALA A 242 -16.74 -2.34 -2.69
C ALA A 242 -17.30 -1.02 -2.11
N ASP A 243 -17.82 -1.05 -0.88
CA ASP A 243 -18.33 0.15 -0.22
C ASP A 243 -17.21 1.07 0.26
N GLY A 244 -16.06 0.51 0.65
CA GLY A 244 -14.85 1.29 0.93
C GLY A 244 -14.35 2.04 -0.29
N TYR A 245 -14.26 1.38 -1.45
CA TYR A 245 -13.88 2.05 -2.71
C TYR A 245 -14.87 3.14 -3.13
N LYS A 246 -16.19 2.97 -2.89
CA LYS A 246 -17.17 4.03 -3.16
C LYS A 246 -16.89 5.31 -2.38
N LEU A 247 -16.31 5.23 -1.18
CA LEU A 247 -15.92 6.42 -0.42
C LEU A 247 -14.69 7.11 -1.02
N MET A 248 -13.80 6.37 -1.69
CA MET A 248 -12.60 6.91 -2.32
C MET A 248 -12.91 7.64 -3.64
N VAL A 249 -13.92 7.19 -4.38
CA VAL A 249 -14.29 7.75 -5.70
C VAL A 249 -14.51 9.26 -5.69
N PRO A 250 -15.36 9.85 -4.85
CA PRO A 250 -15.56 11.30 -4.85
C PRO A 250 -14.28 12.08 -4.49
N VAL A 251 -13.43 11.53 -3.63
CA VAL A 251 -12.18 12.16 -3.21
C VAL A 251 -11.19 12.27 -4.37
N VAL A 252 -10.95 11.16 -5.07
CA VAL A 252 -10.03 11.17 -6.21
C VAL A 252 -10.59 11.97 -7.39
N ASN A 253 -11.89 11.93 -7.64
CA ASN A 253 -12.51 12.76 -8.68
C ASN A 253 -12.31 14.25 -8.41
N ALA A 254 -12.54 14.70 -7.17
CA ALA A 254 -12.29 16.09 -6.80
C ALA A 254 -10.80 16.47 -6.92
N ALA A 255 -9.90 15.56 -6.58
CA ALA A 255 -8.47 15.78 -6.73
C ALA A 255 -8.05 15.86 -8.21
N LEU A 256 -8.57 14.97 -9.06
CA LEU A 256 -8.30 14.98 -10.50
C LEU A 256 -8.86 16.22 -11.19
N GLN A 257 -10.05 16.69 -10.80
CA GLN A 257 -10.60 17.96 -11.29
C GLN A 257 -9.73 19.17 -10.96
N LYS A 258 -9.03 19.15 -9.82
CA LYS A 258 -8.07 20.21 -9.45
C LYS A 258 -6.75 20.08 -10.21
N ALA A 259 -6.30 18.84 -10.47
CA ALA A 259 -5.05 18.60 -11.15
C ALA A 259 -5.15 18.82 -12.69
N LEU A 260 -6.32 18.56 -13.26
CA LEU A 260 -6.62 18.62 -14.69
C LEU A 260 -7.84 19.55 -14.91
N PRO A 261 -7.65 20.87 -14.80
CA PRO A 261 -8.72 21.86 -14.93
C PRO A 261 -9.29 21.93 -16.36
#